data_fee345c3840dc874af6f34242cf147ca
#
_entry.id   fee345c3840dc874af6f34242cf147ca
#
_cell.length_a   1.000
_cell.length_b   1.000
_cell.length_c   1.000
_cell.angle_alpha   90.00
_cell.angle_beta   90.00
_cell.angle_gamma   90.00
#
_symmetry.space_group_name_H-M   'P 1'
#
loop_
_entity.id
_entity.type
_entity.pdbx_description
1 polymer ?
#
loop_
_entity_poly.entity_id
_entity_poly.type
_entity_poly.pdbx_seq_one_letter_code
_entity_poly.pdbx_strand_id
1 'polypeptide(L)'
;IAGEHRMIRAEGEKRCRNPRRSARTGAGNRRADQRKADRYQRHLNRAAQQRALFKGLQQAVCVQTEFEQQRMRQRIEHAVTVLGDLEGLRAWREGWFTVQDAAAKLTALAAAPKAGSFVIDTCAAPGGKSFAMAMCMEGKGHILSCDVEEHKLRLMEAGAERLGIECMEVRLADGRVCDEALAEKADVVVCDVPCSGLGIIRKKPDIRYKDMASLASLPAIQSAILDNASRYVRRGGTLVYSTCTVLPEENERVTDAFLRAHLDFTYDTFALPGPIGTVEGHITLWPQRHGTDGFYICRMTRKE
;
A
#
# COMPACT_ATOMS: atom_id res chain seq x y z
N ILE A 1 3.94 13.42 59.42
CA ILE A 1 2.89 12.71 60.14
C ILE A 1 2.63 11.45 59.28
N ALA A 2 3.32 10.35 59.44
CA ALA A 2 3.31 9.28 60.43
C ALA A 2 2.01 8.48 60.43
N GLY A 3 2.16 7.16 60.22
CA GLY A 3 1.18 6.11 60.53
C GLY A 3 1.18 5.02 59.47
N GLU A 4 1.95 4.06 59.58
CA GLU A 4 2.05 2.80 60.34
C GLU A 4 1.32 1.60 59.68
N HIS A 5 2.16 0.62 59.43
CA HIS A 5 2.03 -0.84 59.27
C HIS A 5 0.80 -1.51 59.92
N ARG A 6 0.30 -2.54 59.23
CA ARG A 6 0.03 -3.85 59.87
C ARG A 6 0.02 -5.01 58.88
N MET A 7 0.98 -5.90 59.08
CA MET A 7 0.94 -7.29 58.58
C MET A 7 -0.05 -8.11 59.45
N ILE A 8 -0.77 -9.03 58.80
CA ILE A 8 -1.33 -10.20 59.50
C ILE A 8 -1.01 -11.44 58.69
N ARG A 9 -0.17 -12.30 59.25
CA ARG A 9 -0.04 -13.71 58.89
C ARG A 9 -1.20 -14.49 59.53
N ALA A 10 -1.71 -15.51 58.85
CA ALA A 10 -2.33 -16.66 59.47
C ALA A 10 -2.12 -17.90 58.60
N GLU A 11 -1.44 -18.83 59.17
CA GLU A 11 -1.24 -20.21 58.73
C GLU A 11 -2.55 -21.00 58.79
N GLY A 12 -2.65 -22.03 57.95
CA GLY A 12 -3.73 -22.97 57.99
C GLY A 12 -3.48 -24.18 57.12
N GLU A 13 -2.63 -25.09 57.59
CA GLU A 13 -2.53 -26.46 57.07
C GLU A 13 -3.88 -27.18 57.14
N LYS A 14 -4.30 -27.78 56.04
CA LYS A 14 -5.25 -28.92 56.10
C LYS A 14 -4.87 -30.02 55.10
N ARG A 15 -4.53 -31.13 55.74
CA ARG A 15 -4.15 -32.47 55.29
C ARG A 15 -4.92 -33.01 54.09
N CYS A 16 -4.19 -33.63 53.19
CA CYS A 16 -4.62 -34.60 52.18
C CYS A 16 -5.56 -35.67 52.72
N ARG A 17 -6.66 -35.87 52.05
CA ARG A 17 -7.34 -37.17 51.96
C ARG A 17 -7.45 -37.62 50.52
N ASN A 18 -6.80 -38.74 50.24
CA ASN A 18 -6.86 -39.48 49.00
C ASN A 18 -8.15 -40.32 48.97
N PRO A 19 -8.90 -40.31 47.91
CA PRO A 19 -9.71 -41.48 47.55
C PRO A 19 -9.30 -42.03 46.19
N ARG A 20 -8.75 -43.25 46.26
CA ARG A 20 -8.72 -44.16 45.11
C ARG A 20 -10.17 -44.31 44.58
N ARG A 21 -10.46 -43.93 43.33
CA ARG A 21 -11.52 -44.55 42.52
C ARG A 21 -11.29 -44.34 41.01
N SER A 22 -11.25 -45.45 40.35
CA SER A 22 -11.67 -45.81 38.95
C SER A 22 -10.87 -45.20 37.79
N ALA A 23 -9.88 -45.94 37.38
CA ALA A 23 -9.43 -45.99 35.99
C ALA A 23 -10.52 -46.62 35.11
N ARG A 24 -11.33 -45.77 34.46
CA ARG A 24 -12.16 -46.11 33.29
C ARG A 24 -12.80 -44.84 32.72
N THR A 25 -12.07 -44.05 31.93
CA THR A 25 -12.59 -43.11 30.90
C THR A 25 -11.47 -42.53 30.03
N GLY A 26 -10.29 -43.11 29.98
CA GLY A 26 -9.13 -42.51 29.29
C GLY A 26 -9.06 -42.72 27.76
N ALA A 27 -9.95 -43.50 27.17
CA ALA A 27 -9.86 -43.80 25.72
C ALA A 27 -10.77 -42.91 24.86
N GLY A 28 -11.87 -42.39 25.42
CA GLY A 28 -12.81 -41.51 24.71
C GLY A 28 -12.28 -40.11 24.51
N ASN A 29 -11.67 -39.53 25.55
CA ASN A 29 -11.14 -38.16 25.48
C ASN A 29 -9.91 -38.04 24.57
N ARG A 30 -9.04 -39.02 24.53
CA ARG A 30 -7.87 -39.00 23.64
C ARG A 30 -8.24 -38.98 22.16
N ARG A 31 -9.31 -39.71 21.74
CA ARG A 31 -9.80 -39.66 20.35
C ARG A 31 -10.48 -38.35 20.00
N ALA A 32 -11.15 -37.70 20.93
CA ALA A 32 -11.78 -36.38 20.73
C ALA A 32 -10.71 -35.28 20.63
N ASP A 33 -9.69 -35.32 21.47
CA ASP A 33 -8.56 -34.37 21.45
C ASP A 33 -7.70 -34.57 20.19
N GLN A 34 -7.47 -35.85 19.77
CA GLN A 34 -6.77 -36.12 18.51
C GLN A 34 -7.55 -35.59 17.30
N ARG A 35 -8.88 -35.74 17.25
CA ARG A 35 -9.71 -35.16 16.17
C ARG A 35 -9.71 -33.63 16.15
N LYS A 36 -9.64 -32.99 17.32
CA LYS A 36 -9.49 -31.52 17.41
C LYS A 36 -8.11 -31.08 16.91
N ALA A 37 -7.06 -31.77 17.33
CA ALA A 37 -5.69 -31.53 16.87
C ALA A 37 -5.57 -31.73 15.35
N ASP A 38 -6.13 -32.82 14.80
CA ASP A 38 -6.13 -33.09 13.36
C ASP A 38 -6.95 -32.09 12.56
N ARG A 39 -8.03 -31.55 13.14
CA ARG A 39 -8.83 -30.49 12.51
C ARG A 39 -8.06 -29.17 12.54
N TYR A 40 -7.41 -28.86 13.66
CA TYR A 40 -6.55 -27.67 13.79
C TYR A 40 -5.35 -27.74 12.84
N GLN A 41 -4.69 -28.89 12.75
CA GLN A 41 -3.57 -29.13 11.82
C GLN A 41 -4.01 -29.00 10.35
N ARG A 42 -5.24 -29.48 9.99
CA ARG A 42 -5.81 -29.29 8.66
C ARG A 42 -6.12 -27.83 8.36
N HIS A 43 -6.57 -27.04 9.36
CA HIS A 43 -6.74 -25.59 9.22
C HIS A 43 -5.40 -24.87 9.04
N LEU A 44 -4.38 -25.26 9.81
CA LEU A 44 -3.02 -24.73 9.66
C LEU A 44 -2.42 -25.08 8.29
N ASN A 45 -2.61 -26.30 7.82
CA ASN A 45 -2.12 -26.73 6.50
C ASN A 45 -2.87 -26.04 5.34
N ARG A 46 -4.18 -25.83 5.45
CA ARG A 46 -4.94 -25.00 4.50
C ARG A 46 -4.49 -23.54 4.53
N ALA A 47 -4.28 -22.98 5.72
CA ALA A 47 -3.74 -21.63 5.86
C ALA A 47 -2.30 -21.54 5.33
N ALA A 48 -1.48 -22.59 5.51
CA ALA A 48 -0.13 -22.65 4.96
C ALA A 48 -0.14 -22.82 3.43
N GLN A 49 -1.05 -23.64 2.87
CA GLN A 49 -1.23 -23.76 1.43
C GLN A 49 -1.79 -22.47 0.79
N GLN A 50 -2.75 -21.82 1.44
CA GLN A 50 -3.19 -20.48 1.06
C GLN A 50 -2.04 -19.47 1.17
N ARG A 51 -1.24 -19.51 2.25
CA ARG A 51 -0.03 -18.69 2.38
C ARG A 51 1.02 -19.00 1.32
N ALA A 52 1.15 -20.24 0.87
CA ALA A 52 2.08 -20.60 -0.22
C ALA A 52 1.62 -20.10 -1.59
N LEU A 53 0.32 -20.14 -1.87
CA LEU A 53 -0.30 -19.50 -3.05
C LEU A 53 -0.25 -17.96 -2.96
N PHE A 54 -0.31 -17.39 -1.74
CA PHE A 54 -0.23 -15.95 -1.48
C PHE A 54 1.22 -15.43 -1.37
N LYS A 55 2.24 -16.29 -1.26
CA LYS A 55 3.65 -15.88 -1.16
C LYS A 55 4.20 -15.16 -2.40
N GLY A 56 3.52 -15.24 -3.54
CA GLY A 56 3.92 -14.53 -4.76
C GLY A 56 3.56 -13.04 -4.81
N LEU A 57 2.68 -12.55 -3.92
CA LEU A 57 2.13 -11.19 -3.98
C LEU A 57 2.26 -10.38 -2.68
N GLN A 58 2.76 -10.98 -1.60
CA GLN A 58 2.92 -10.26 -0.34
C GLN A 58 4.27 -9.52 -0.30
N GLN A 59 4.20 -8.19 -0.30
CA GLN A 59 5.33 -7.25 -0.24
C GLN A 59 6.33 -7.41 -1.37
N ALA A 60 6.02 -6.80 -2.51
CA ALA A 60 7.01 -6.57 -3.54
C ALA A 60 8.09 -5.64 -2.97
N VAL A 61 9.24 -6.21 -2.63
CA VAL A 61 10.45 -5.46 -2.31
C VAL A 61 11.10 -5.12 -3.64
N CYS A 62 11.19 -3.83 -3.96
CA CYS A 62 11.96 -3.38 -5.11
C CYS A 62 13.43 -3.37 -4.70
N VAL A 63 14.20 -4.34 -5.16
CA VAL A 63 15.65 -4.42 -4.92
C VAL A 63 16.37 -3.67 -6.04
N GLN A 64 17.04 -2.59 -5.69
CA GLN A 64 17.99 -1.93 -6.58
C GLN A 64 19.38 -2.52 -6.26
N THR A 65 19.92 -3.35 -7.15
CA THR A 65 21.29 -3.82 -7.02
C THR A 65 22.21 -2.94 -7.86
N GLU A 66 23.11 -2.22 -7.21
CA GLU A 66 24.31 -1.68 -7.85
C GLU A 66 25.23 -2.84 -8.28
N PHE A 67 25.02 -3.35 -9.45
CA PHE A 67 26.04 -4.08 -10.16
C PHE A 67 26.22 -3.46 -11.53
N GLU A 68 27.33 -2.74 -11.68
CA GLU A 68 27.93 -2.25 -12.91
C GLU A 68 26.99 -1.90 -14.08
N GLN A 69 27.09 -0.72 -14.61
CA GLN A 69 26.28 -0.10 -15.67
C GLN A 69 25.88 -0.99 -16.88
N GLN A 70 26.36 -2.21 -16.94
CA GLN A 70 26.04 -3.18 -18.01
C GLN A 70 24.97 -4.22 -17.66
N ARG A 71 24.51 -4.34 -16.39
CA ARG A 71 23.51 -5.35 -15.96
C ARG A 71 22.17 -4.82 -15.46
N MET A 72 21.85 -3.58 -15.68
CA MET A 72 20.55 -2.97 -15.28
C MET A 72 19.31 -3.54 -16.01
N ARG A 73 19.40 -4.63 -16.75
CA ARG A 73 18.29 -5.19 -17.53
C ARG A 73 17.50 -6.32 -16.85
N GLN A 74 17.86 -6.74 -15.65
CA GLN A 74 17.07 -7.75 -14.92
C GLN A 74 16.63 -7.19 -13.58
N ARG A 75 15.43 -6.58 -13.56
CA ARG A 75 14.72 -6.26 -12.33
C ARG A 75 14.26 -7.55 -11.68
N ILE A 76 14.97 -7.99 -10.65
CA ILE A 76 14.55 -9.13 -9.86
C ILE A 76 13.54 -8.65 -8.82
N GLU A 77 12.25 -8.89 -9.07
CA GLU A 77 11.22 -8.71 -8.07
C GLU A 77 11.25 -9.90 -7.11
N HIS A 78 11.78 -9.68 -5.92
CA HIS A 78 11.78 -10.70 -4.88
C HIS A 78 10.81 -10.30 -3.76
N ALA A 79 9.89 -11.20 -3.43
CA ALA A 79 9.19 -11.14 -2.16
C ALA A 79 10.16 -11.59 -1.06
N VAL A 80 10.59 -10.68 -0.20
CA VAL A 80 11.47 -10.98 0.92
C VAL A 80 10.64 -11.04 2.19
N THR A 81 10.71 -12.14 2.91
CA THR A 81 10.18 -12.20 4.27
C THR A 81 11.27 -11.72 5.21
N VAL A 82 11.13 -10.53 5.76
CA VAL A 82 12.04 -9.99 6.76
C VAL A 82 11.44 -10.23 8.13
N LEU A 83 12.19 -10.94 8.97
CA LEU A 83 11.88 -11.15 10.38
C LEU A 83 12.80 -10.23 11.20
N GLY A 84 12.27 -9.05 11.63
CA GLY A 84 13.02 -8.14 12.49
C GLY A 84 13.08 -6.69 12.00
N ASP A 85 14.05 -5.95 12.53
CA ASP A 85 14.29 -4.55 12.22
C ASP A 85 14.91 -4.37 10.82
N LEU A 86 14.11 -3.81 9.91
CA LEU A 86 14.55 -3.52 8.53
C LEU A 86 15.65 -2.45 8.48
N GLU A 87 15.53 -1.44 9.33
CA GLU A 87 16.44 -0.29 9.34
C GLU A 87 17.85 -0.68 9.85
N GLY A 88 17.90 -1.75 10.66
CA GLY A 88 19.14 -2.38 11.09
C GLY A 88 19.92 -3.07 9.98
N LEU A 89 19.30 -3.39 8.85
CA LEU A 89 19.95 -4.09 7.75
C LEU A 89 20.89 -3.15 6.98
N ARG A 90 22.12 -3.64 6.68
CA ARG A 90 23.08 -2.91 5.85
C ARG A 90 22.49 -2.56 4.48
N ALA A 91 21.83 -3.50 3.82
CA ALA A 91 21.21 -3.30 2.52
C ALA A 91 20.11 -2.23 2.52
N TRP A 92 19.39 -2.07 3.66
CA TRP A 92 18.45 -0.96 3.82
C TRP A 92 19.17 0.38 3.89
N ARG A 93 20.16 0.48 4.77
CA ARG A 93 20.93 1.73 4.98
C ARG A 93 21.67 2.17 3.72
N GLU A 94 22.16 1.22 2.91
CA GLU A 94 22.84 1.48 1.63
C GLU A 94 21.84 1.70 0.48
N GLY A 95 20.54 1.71 0.72
CA GLY A 95 19.53 2.04 -0.31
C GLY A 95 19.27 0.96 -1.35
N TRP A 96 19.66 -0.29 -1.09
CA TRP A 96 19.52 -1.37 -2.07
C TRP A 96 18.08 -1.75 -2.34
N PHE A 97 17.16 -1.43 -1.42
CA PHE A 97 15.74 -1.72 -1.57
C PHE A 97 14.85 -0.76 -0.78
N THR A 98 13.60 -0.71 -1.17
CA THR A 98 12.51 -0.10 -0.40
C THR A 98 11.36 -1.09 -0.25
N VAL A 99 10.56 -0.90 0.80
CA VAL A 99 9.36 -1.72 1.05
C VAL A 99 8.14 -0.96 0.60
N GLN A 100 7.33 -1.60 -0.21
CA GLN A 100 6.09 -1.03 -0.71
C GLN A 100 5.00 -2.11 -0.72
N ASP A 101 3.75 -1.72 -0.46
CA ASP A 101 2.60 -2.59 -0.67
C ASP A 101 2.43 -2.93 -2.15
N ALA A 102 2.04 -4.17 -2.42
CA ALA A 102 1.87 -4.64 -3.80
C ALA A 102 0.85 -3.80 -4.58
N ALA A 103 -0.29 -3.43 -3.95
CA ALA A 103 -1.30 -2.60 -4.60
C ALA A 103 -0.78 -1.19 -4.92
N ALA A 104 -0.03 -0.58 -3.98
CA ALA A 104 0.61 0.72 -4.21
C ALA A 104 1.64 0.66 -5.35
N LYS A 105 2.40 -0.44 -5.46
CA LYS A 105 3.32 -0.67 -6.57
C LYS A 105 2.58 -0.81 -7.91
N LEU A 106 1.44 -1.50 -7.93
CA LEU A 106 0.63 -1.66 -9.13
C LEU A 106 0.14 -0.30 -9.68
N THR A 107 -0.07 0.70 -8.82
CA THR A 107 -0.39 2.07 -9.26
C THR A 107 0.77 2.69 -10.07
N ALA A 108 2.01 2.56 -9.59
CA ALA A 108 3.17 3.05 -10.35
C ALA A 108 3.38 2.31 -11.67
N LEU A 109 3.07 1.00 -11.71
CA LEU A 109 3.09 0.21 -12.96
C LEU A 109 1.96 0.62 -13.91
N ALA A 110 0.77 0.94 -13.40
CA ALA A 110 -0.34 1.46 -14.21
C ALA A 110 -0.02 2.85 -14.80
N ALA A 111 0.70 3.69 -14.05
CA ALA A 111 1.19 4.98 -14.54
C ALA A 111 2.20 4.82 -15.69
N ALA A 112 3.00 3.75 -15.67
CA ALA A 112 3.94 3.35 -16.71
C ALA A 112 4.81 4.51 -17.29
N PRO A 113 5.43 5.36 -16.45
CA PRO A 113 6.27 6.44 -16.96
C PRO A 113 7.48 5.87 -17.70
N LYS A 114 7.88 6.55 -18.77
CA LYS A 114 9.05 6.17 -19.58
C LYS A 114 10.29 6.94 -19.14
N ALA A 115 11.46 6.42 -19.45
CA ALA A 115 12.70 7.16 -19.28
C ALA A 115 12.61 8.52 -20.01
N GLY A 116 12.92 9.59 -19.29
CA GLY A 116 12.81 10.97 -19.80
C GLY A 116 11.45 11.65 -19.57
N SER A 117 10.43 10.94 -19.04
CA SER A 117 9.13 11.55 -18.73
C SER A 117 9.23 12.63 -17.65
N PHE A 118 8.35 13.63 -17.75
CA PHE A 118 8.00 14.51 -16.65
C PHE A 118 6.76 13.97 -15.96
N VAL A 119 6.89 13.64 -14.67
CA VAL A 119 5.84 13.04 -13.83
C VAL A 119 5.48 13.99 -12.71
N ILE A 120 4.20 14.13 -12.39
CA ILE A 120 3.71 14.83 -11.20
C ILE A 120 2.94 13.84 -10.32
N ASP A 121 3.35 13.71 -9.06
CA ASP A 121 2.65 12.94 -8.01
C ASP A 121 2.05 13.96 -7.03
N THR A 122 0.73 14.13 -7.06
CA THR A 122 0.05 15.23 -6.36
C THR A 122 -0.20 14.98 -4.87
N CYS A 123 -0.10 13.73 -4.42
CA CYS A 123 -0.30 13.32 -3.02
C CYS A 123 0.75 12.24 -2.67
N ALA A 124 2.02 12.61 -2.80
CA ALA A 124 3.13 11.67 -2.93
C ALA A 124 3.52 10.97 -1.62
N ALA A 125 3.29 11.60 -0.46
CA ALA A 125 3.83 11.10 0.81
C ALA A 125 3.29 9.70 1.18
N PRO A 126 4.15 8.82 1.67
CA PRO A 126 5.55 8.99 2.06
C PRO A 126 6.59 8.75 0.94
N GLY A 127 6.22 8.82 -0.34
CA GLY A 127 7.15 8.74 -1.48
C GLY A 127 7.20 7.39 -2.21
N GLY A 128 6.60 6.34 -1.68
CA GLY A 128 6.75 4.99 -2.24
C GLY A 128 6.36 4.85 -3.70
N LYS A 129 5.31 5.55 -4.17
CA LYS A 129 4.88 5.54 -5.58
C LYS A 129 5.86 6.32 -6.45
N SER A 130 6.29 7.50 -6.00
CA SER A 130 7.31 8.31 -6.68
C SER A 130 8.62 7.55 -6.82
N PHE A 131 9.09 6.84 -5.77
CA PHE A 131 10.29 5.99 -5.86
C PHE A 131 10.12 4.87 -6.89
N ALA A 132 8.97 4.19 -6.89
CA ALA A 132 8.69 3.14 -7.86
C ALA A 132 8.64 3.69 -9.31
N MET A 133 8.10 4.89 -9.51
CA MET A 133 8.09 5.56 -10.80
C MET A 133 9.50 5.97 -11.24
N ALA A 134 10.33 6.50 -10.34
CA ALA A 134 11.73 6.79 -10.62
C ALA A 134 12.51 5.55 -11.10
N MET A 135 12.26 4.41 -10.44
CA MET A 135 12.84 3.12 -10.86
C MET A 135 12.30 2.68 -12.24
N CYS A 136 11.00 2.91 -12.53
CA CYS A 136 10.44 2.64 -13.86
C CYS A 136 11.08 3.50 -14.96
N MET A 137 11.45 4.73 -14.62
CA MET A 137 12.14 5.69 -15.50
C MET A 137 13.65 5.46 -15.59
N GLU A 138 14.20 4.47 -14.89
CA GLU A 138 15.66 4.23 -14.82
C GLU A 138 16.44 5.45 -14.29
N GLY A 139 15.81 6.24 -13.40
CA GLY A 139 16.38 7.48 -12.89
C GLY A 139 16.49 8.62 -13.92
N LYS A 140 15.90 8.46 -15.11
CA LYS A 140 15.95 9.46 -16.20
C LYS A 140 14.63 10.19 -16.30
N GLY A 141 14.68 11.53 -16.39
CA GLY A 141 13.50 12.40 -16.45
C GLY A 141 13.37 13.24 -15.19
N HIS A 142 12.15 13.62 -14.84
CA HIS A 142 11.87 14.45 -13.68
C HIS A 142 10.56 14.01 -13.01
N ILE A 143 10.57 13.88 -11.68
CA ILE A 143 9.39 13.61 -10.87
C ILE A 143 9.20 14.74 -9.89
N LEU A 144 8.09 15.47 -10.00
CA LEU A 144 7.65 16.44 -9.02
C LEU A 144 6.68 15.76 -8.06
N SER A 145 7.13 15.54 -6.82
CA SER A 145 6.39 14.86 -5.76
C SER A 145 5.86 15.87 -4.77
N CYS A 146 4.54 16.07 -4.76
CA CYS A 146 3.86 17.05 -3.94
C CYS A 146 3.11 16.40 -2.77
N ASP A 147 3.08 17.07 -1.63
CA ASP A 147 2.18 16.73 -0.51
C ASP A 147 1.86 18.00 0.28
N VAL A 148 0.70 18.02 0.95
CA VAL A 148 0.24 19.13 1.78
C VAL A 148 0.84 19.14 3.19
N GLU A 149 1.41 18.00 3.61
CA GLU A 149 1.93 17.77 4.95
C GLU A 149 3.44 17.99 5.01
N GLU A 150 3.88 19.18 5.43
CA GLU A 150 5.30 19.57 5.47
C GLU A 150 6.20 18.52 6.19
N HIS A 151 5.73 17.97 7.30
CA HIS A 151 6.52 16.98 8.04
C HIS A 151 6.78 15.68 7.25
N LYS A 152 5.95 15.37 6.25
CA LYS A 152 6.12 14.19 5.39
C LYS A 152 7.10 14.42 4.25
N LEU A 153 7.35 15.69 3.86
CA LEU A 153 8.30 16.01 2.80
C LEU A 153 9.69 15.50 3.14
N ARG A 154 10.13 15.68 4.39
CA ARG A 154 11.42 15.19 4.88
C ARG A 154 11.58 13.66 4.77
N LEU A 155 10.47 12.91 4.91
CA LEU A 155 10.48 11.46 4.73
C LEU A 155 10.72 11.07 3.26
N MET A 156 10.14 11.85 2.35
CA MET A 156 10.34 11.65 0.91
C MET A 156 11.75 12.00 0.49
N GLU A 157 12.29 13.13 0.96
CA GLU A 157 13.68 13.55 0.71
C GLU A 157 14.68 12.53 1.22
N ALA A 158 14.57 12.13 2.49
CA ALA A 158 15.43 11.12 3.09
C ALA A 158 15.31 9.74 2.39
N GLY A 159 14.11 9.38 1.93
CA GLY A 159 13.88 8.16 1.16
C GLY A 159 14.55 8.22 -0.21
N ALA A 160 14.43 9.33 -0.93
CA ALA A 160 15.06 9.56 -2.22
C ALA A 160 16.58 9.56 -2.11
N GLU A 161 17.14 10.27 -1.13
CA GLU A 161 18.58 10.30 -0.85
C GLU A 161 19.11 8.88 -0.56
N ARG A 162 18.46 8.16 0.36
CA ARG A 162 18.86 6.78 0.70
C ARG A 162 18.85 5.84 -0.50
N LEU A 163 17.90 6.01 -1.42
CA LEU A 163 17.74 5.18 -2.63
C LEU A 163 18.59 5.67 -3.82
N GLY A 164 19.32 6.78 -3.68
CA GLY A 164 20.07 7.39 -4.77
C GLY A 164 19.19 7.90 -5.92
N ILE A 165 17.96 8.37 -5.61
CA ILE A 165 17.03 8.89 -6.62
C ILE A 165 17.25 10.39 -6.78
N GLU A 166 17.93 10.79 -7.86
CA GLU A 166 18.27 12.19 -8.15
C GLU A 166 17.22 12.89 -9.03
N CYS A 167 16.36 12.14 -9.72
CA CYS A 167 15.36 12.69 -10.64
C CYS A 167 14.06 13.14 -9.94
N MET A 168 14.04 13.20 -8.61
CA MET A 168 12.86 13.53 -7.81
C MET A 168 13.04 14.88 -7.11
N GLU A 169 12.09 15.78 -7.33
CA GLU A 169 11.91 17.03 -6.60
C GLU A 169 10.74 16.87 -5.62
N VAL A 170 10.91 17.31 -4.38
CA VAL A 170 9.87 17.30 -3.35
C VAL A 170 9.36 18.71 -3.11
N ARG A 171 8.03 18.90 -3.12
CA ARG A 171 7.43 20.23 -2.99
C ARG A 171 6.22 20.23 -2.07
N LEU A 172 6.13 21.21 -1.19
CA LEU A 172 4.91 21.48 -0.42
C LEU A 172 3.85 22.08 -1.37
N ALA A 173 2.74 21.38 -1.58
CA ALA A 173 1.64 21.87 -2.40
C ALA A 173 0.33 21.21 -1.98
N ASP A 174 -0.75 21.99 -2.02
CA ASP A 174 -2.10 21.45 -1.89
C ASP A 174 -2.59 20.98 -3.26
N GLY A 175 -2.85 19.68 -3.41
CA GLY A 175 -3.31 19.10 -4.67
C GLY A 175 -4.62 19.68 -5.21
N ARG A 176 -5.36 20.45 -4.39
CA ARG A 176 -6.59 21.17 -4.81
C ARG A 176 -6.32 22.52 -5.45
N VAL A 177 -5.08 23.03 -5.33
CA VAL A 177 -4.70 24.36 -5.82
C VAL A 177 -3.84 24.22 -7.07
N CYS A 178 -4.25 24.89 -8.14
CA CYS A 178 -3.52 24.84 -9.40
C CYS A 178 -2.26 25.69 -9.39
N ASP A 179 -1.13 25.11 -9.79
CA ASP A 179 0.04 25.83 -10.23
C ASP A 179 -0.03 25.99 -11.76
N GLU A 180 -0.42 27.16 -12.25
CA GLU A 180 -0.55 27.45 -13.69
C GLU A 180 0.76 27.24 -14.45
N ALA A 181 1.91 27.33 -13.75
CA ALA A 181 3.19 27.07 -14.38
C ALA A 181 3.39 25.61 -14.79
N LEU A 182 2.58 24.69 -14.27
CA LEU A 182 2.62 23.26 -14.58
C LEU A 182 1.57 22.83 -15.61
N ALA A 183 0.67 23.72 -16.02
CA ALA A 183 -0.43 23.39 -16.93
C ALA A 183 0.07 22.77 -18.23
N GLU A 184 -0.52 21.62 -18.60
CA GLU A 184 -0.26 20.83 -19.82
C GLU A 184 1.20 20.41 -20.05
N LYS A 185 1.99 20.26 -18.95
CA LYS A 185 3.42 19.94 -19.08
C LYS A 185 3.77 18.49 -18.77
N ALA A 186 2.97 17.79 -17.94
CA ALA A 186 3.32 16.47 -17.49
C ALA A 186 2.94 15.39 -18.50
N ASP A 187 3.85 14.46 -18.73
CA ASP A 187 3.60 13.23 -19.47
C ASP A 187 2.68 12.29 -18.67
N VAL A 188 2.87 12.26 -17.35
CA VAL A 188 2.11 11.42 -16.42
C VAL A 188 1.80 12.22 -15.15
N VAL A 189 0.54 12.18 -14.72
CA VAL A 189 0.12 12.71 -13.43
C VAL A 189 -0.50 11.60 -12.61
N VAL A 190 -0.09 11.48 -11.35
CA VAL A 190 -0.62 10.47 -10.40
C VAL A 190 -1.29 11.19 -9.23
N CYS A 191 -2.51 10.76 -8.93
CA CYS A 191 -3.32 11.22 -7.82
C CYS A 191 -3.64 10.03 -6.90
N ASP A 192 -2.75 9.73 -5.94
CA ASP A 192 -3.04 8.77 -4.87
C ASP A 192 -3.70 9.54 -3.72
N VAL A 193 -4.98 9.82 -3.89
CA VAL A 193 -5.70 10.81 -3.09
C VAL A 193 -5.95 10.34 -1.65
N PRO A 194 -6.08 11.28 -0.69
CA PRO A 194 -6.53 10.95 0.66
C PRO A 194 -7.90 10.29 0.61
N CYS A 195 -8.04 9.17 1.32
CA CYS A 195 -9.23 8.34 1.29
C CYS A 195 -9.57 7.75 2.67
N SER A 196 -10.70 7.06 2.78
CA SER A 196 -11.14 6.40 4.03
C SER A 196 -10.13 5.35 4.52
N GLY A 197 -9.38 4.73 3.62
CA GLY A 197 -8.43 3.67 3.93
C GLY A 197 -9.07 2.31 4.21
N LEU A 198 -10.35 2.12 3.91
CA LEU A 198 -11.07 0.88 4.22
C LEU A 198 -10.51 -0.36 3.52
N GLY A 199 -9.71 -0.20 2.49
CA GLY A 199 -9.00 -1.29 1.83
C GLY A 199 -7.82 -1.85 2.62
N ILE A 200 -7.25 -1.09 3.57
CA ILE A 200 -6.05 -1.47 4.33
C ILE A 200 -6.36 -1.86 5.79
N ILE A 201 -7.60 -2.20 6.12
CA ILE A 201 -8.03 -2.63 7.46
C ILE A 201 -7.16 -3.78 8.00
N ARG A 202 -6.67 -4.66 7.12
CA ARG A 202 -5.77 -5.75 7.48
C ARG A 202 -4.49 -5.27 8.15
N LYS A 203 -3.96 -4.13 7.73
CA LYS A 203 -2.73 -3.50 8.26
C LYS A 203 -3.01 -2.50 9.37
N LYS A 204 -4.14 -1.81 9.27
CA LYS A 204 -4.58 -0.78 10.21
C LYS A 204 -6.00 -1.10 10.71
N PRO A 205 -6.14 -2.05 11.65
CA PRO A 205 -7.46 -2.52 12.11
C PRO A 205 -8.33 -1.41 12.72
N ASP A 206 -7.71 -0.35 13.25
CA ASP A 206 -8.42 0.78 13.86
C ASP A 206 -9.29 1.56 12.87
N ILE A 207 -8.99 1.45 11.56
CA ILE A 207 -9.79 2.07 10.50
C ILE A 207 -11.26 1.63 10.56
N ARG A 208 -11.56 0.40 10.99
CA ARG A 208 -12.94 -0.11 11.13
C ARG A 208 -13.78 0.67 12.14
N TYR A 209 -13.15 1.44 13.02
CA TYR A 209 -13.83 2.25 14.04
C TYR A 209 -13.95 3.73 13.66
N LYS A 210 -13.55 4.10 12.44
CA LYS A 210 -13.75 5.47 11.94
C LYS A 210 -15.24 5.78 11.84
N ASP A 211 -15.59 6.98 12.26
CA ASP A 211 -16.94 7.49 12.02
C ASP A 211 -17.16 7.73 10.53
N MET A 212 -18.14 7.05 9.95
CA MET A 212 -18.47 7.17 8.53
C MET A 212 -18.94 8.58 8.16
N ALA A 213 -19.56 9.32 9.09
CA ALA A 213 -19.95 10.72 8.84
C ALA A 213 -18.72 11.61 8.59
N SER A 214 -17.60 11.36 9.27
CA SER A 214 -16.37 12.09 9.05
C SER A 214 -15.75 11.86 7.67
N LEU A 215 -16.13 10.79 6.97
CA LEU A 215 -15.62 10.43 5.65
C LEU A 215 -16.46 11.03 4.51
N ALA A 216 -17.63 11.59 4.80
CA ALA A 216 -18.56 12.10 3.79
C ALA A 216 -17.99 13.24 2.92
N SER A 217 -16.97 13.96 3.42
CA SER A 217 -16.31 15.05 2.67
C SER A 217 -15.22 14.55 1.71
N LEU A 218 -14.75 13.31 1.84
CA LEU A 218 -13.62 12.79 1.05
C LEU A 218 -13.88 12.80 -0.46
N PRO A 219 -15.05 12.37 -0.99
CA PRO A 219 -15.28 12.39 -2.43
C PRO A 219 -15.17 13.80 -3.05
N ALA A 220 -15.59 14.85 -2.32
CA ALA A 220 -15.47 16.23 -2.79
C ALA A 220 -13.99 16.68 -2.85
N ILE A 221 -13.19 16.32 -1.84
CA ILE A 221 -11.74 16.60 -1.81
C ILE A 221 -11.04 15.84 -2.94
N GLN A 222 -11.37 14.57 -3.14
CA GLN A 222 -10.81 13.70 -4.18
C GLN A 222 -11.13 14.23 -5.58
N SER A 223 -12.37 14.66 -5.80
CA SER A 223 -12.78 15.28 -7.06
C SER A 223 -12.02 16.57 -7.34
N ALA A 224 -11.83 17.45 -6.32
CA ALA A 224 -11.09 18.69 -6.48
C ALA A 224 -9.60 18.46 -6.80
N ILE A 225 -8.98 17.42 -6.20
CA ILE A 225 -7.59 17.03 -6.52
C ILE A 225 -7.51 16.50 -7.95
N LEU A 226 -8.42 15.61 -8.34
CA LEU A 226 -8.44 15.02 -9.67
C LEU A 226 -8.65 16.07 -10.76
N ASP A 227 -9.58 16.99 -10.52
CA ASP A 227 -9.88 18.12 -11.42
C ASP A 227 -8.64 19.02 -11.63
N ASN A 228 -7.99 19.41 -10.54
CA ASN A 228 -6.77 20.18 -10.61
C ASN A 228 -5.62 19.43 -11.31
N ALA A 229 -5.40 18.18 -10.95
CA ALA A 229 -4.35 17.35 -11.52
C ALA A 229 -4.50 17.15 -13.03
N SER A 230 -5.73 17.06 -13.51
CA SER A 230 -6.02 16.91 -14.95
C SER A 230 -5.47 18.07 -15.79
N ARG A 231 -5.38 19.27 -15.21
CA ARG A 231 -4.84 20.47 -15.88
C ARG A 231 -3.35 20.38 -16.16
N TYR A 232 -2.62 19.56 -15.38
CA TYR A 232 -1.18 19.38 -15.57
C TYR A 232 -0.84 18.39 -16.69
N VAL A 233 -1.79 17.51 -17.04
CA VAL A 233 -1.58 16.48 -18.07
C VAL A 233 -1.50 17.12 -19.43
N ARG A 234 -0.42 16.91 -20.15
CA ARG A 234 -0.31 17.34 -21.55
C ARG A 234 -1.27 16.55 -22.46
N ARG A 235 -1.51 17.02 -23.68
CA ARG A 235 -2.26 16.23 -24.68
C ARG A 235 -1.53 14.93 -24.99
N GLY A 236 -2.26 13.82 -25.08
CA GLY A 236 -1.72 12.47 -25.20
C GLY A 236 -1.06 11.95 -23.90
N GLY A 237 -1.10 12.72 -22.80
CA GLY A 237 -0.55 12.32 -21.52
C GLY A 237 -1.48 11.43 -20.71
N THR A 238 -0.93 10.84 -19.65
CA THR A 238 -1.61 9.88 -18.77
C THR A 238 -1.98 10.51 -17.41
N LEU A 239 -3.21 10.25 -16.95
CA LEU A 239 -3.70 10.58 -15.62
C LEU A 239 -4.06 9.31 -14.88
N VAL A 240 -3.47 9.09 -13.71
CA VAL A 240 -3.77 7.94 -12.85
C VAL A 240 -4.40 8.42 -11.56
N TYR A 241 -5.54 7.87 -11.23
CA TYR A 241 -6.23 8.07 -9.96
C TYR A 241 -6.20 6.78 -9.15
N SER A 242 -5.88 6.88 -7.86
CA SER A 242 -5.84 5.71 -6.98
C SER A 242 -6.26 6.04 -5.54
N THR A 243 -6.79 5.02 -4.87
CA THR A 243 -7.18 5.07 -3.45
C THR A 243 -6.86 3.75 -2.76
N CYS A 244 -6.60 3.80 -1.45
CA CYS A 244 -6.50 2.60 -0.63
C CYS A 244 -7.85 2.24 0.04
N THR A 245 -8.96 2.47 -0.66
CA THR A 245 -10.32 2.08 -0.24
C THR A 245 -11.00 1.22 -1.30
N VAL A 246 -12.10 0.58 -0.91
CA VAL A 246 -12.94 -0.22 -1.80
C VAL A 246 -14.35 0.38 -1.94
N LEU A 247 -14.56 1.60 -1.45
CA LEU A 247 -15.84 2.27 -1.52
C LEU A 247 -16.07 2.86 -2.92
N PRO A 248 -17.16 2.49 -3.63
CA PRO A 248 -17.47 3.05 -4.94
C PRO A 248 -17.63 4.58 -4.93
N GLU A 249 -18.06 5.15 -3.78
CA GLU A 249 -18.23 6.59 -3.57
C GLU A 249 -16.94 7.37 -3.74
N GLU A 250 -15.81 6.76 -3.36
CA GLU A 250 -14.48 7.35 -3.43
C GLU A 250 -13.72 6.90 -4.69
N ASN A 251 -14.25 5.94 -5.42
CA ASN A 251 -13.61 5.26 -6.56
C ASN A 251 -14.35 5.57 -7.86
N GLU A 252 -15.13 4.61 -8.37
CA GLU A 252 -15.78 4.70 -9.68
C GLU A 252 -16.69 5.93 -9.80
N ARG A 253 -17.42 6.32 -8.72
CA ARG A 253 -18.28 7.49 -8.77
C ARG A 253 -17.51 8.78 -8.98
N VAL A 254 -16.29 8.89 -8.43
CA VAL A 254 -15.41 10.05 -8.64
C VAL A 254 -14.90 10.07 -10.07
N THR A 255 -14.32 8.97 -10.54
CA THR A 255 -13.72 8.90 -11.88
C THR A 255 -14.76 8.99 -13.01
N ASP A 256 -15.94 8.41 -12.83
CA ASP A 256 -17.04 8.53 -13.80
C ASP A 256 -17.60 9.97 -13.84
N ALA A 257 -17.71 10.63 -12.68
CA ALA A 257 -18.14 12.04 -12.64
C ALA A 257 -17.11 12.93 -13.34
N PHE A 258 -15.83 12.70 -13.10
CA PHE A 258 -14.74 13.39 -13.78
C PHE A 258 -14.83 13.24 -15.30
N LEU A 259 -14.92 12.03 -15.83
CA LEU A 259 -14.99 11.78 -17.29
C LEU A 259 -16.24 12.35 -17.95
N ARG A 260 -17.35 12.51 -17.21
CA ARG A 260 -18.53 13.21 -17.72
C ARG A 260 -18.31 14.72 -17.85
N ALA A 261 -17.49 15.31 -16.97
CA ALA A 261 -17.17 16.73 -16.98
C ALA A 261 -16.02 17.09 -17.91
N HIS A 262 -15.06 16.19 -18.10
CA HIS A 262 -13.83 16.37 -18.89
C HIS A 262 -13.87 15.53 -20.16
N LEU A 263 -14.52 16.02 -21.21
CA LEU A 263 -14.70 15.31 -22.47
C LEU A 263 -13.40 15.11 -23.26
N ASP A 264 -12.33 15.78 -22.88
CA ASP A 264 -10.98 15.64 -23.40
C ASP A 264 -10.21 14.47 -22.75
N PHE A 265 -10.79 13.78 -21.77
CA PHE A 265 -10.23 12.55 -21.18
C PHE A 265 -11.07 11.33 -21.56
N THR A 266 -10.42 10.16 -21.54
CA THR A 266 -11.07 8.86 -21.72
C THR A 266 -10.36 7.80 -20.88
N TYR A 267 -11.05 6.73 -20.51
CA TYR A 267 -10.42 5.55 -19.94
C TYR A 267 -9.34 5.01 -20.89
N ASP A 268 -8.23 4.55 -20.32
CA ASP A 268 -7.12 3.96 -21.06
C ASP A 268 -6.86 2.53 -20.59
N THR A 269 -6.63 1.64 -21.54
CA THR A 269 -6.30 0.24 -21.26
C THR A 269 -4.85 0.10 -20.82
N PHE A 270 -4.63 -0.67 -19.78
CA PHE A 270 -3.28 -0.93 -19.25
C PHE A 270 -3.10 -2.38 -18.81
N ALA A 271 -1.85 -2.81 -18.71
CA ALA A 271 -1.52 -4.16 -18.27
C ALA A 271 -0.88 -4.14 -16.88
N LEU A 272 -1.33 -5.05 -16.02
CA LEU A 272 -0.74 -5.30 -14.73
C LEU A 272 -0.17 -6.71 -14.67
N PRO A 273 0.89 -6.95 -13.85
CA PRO A 273 1.55 -8.25 -13.77
C PRO A 273 0.68 -9.32 -13.12
N GLY A 274 1.10 -10.58 -13.32
CA GLY A 274 0.50 -11.75 -12.70
C GLY A 274 -0.88 -12.08 -13.24
N PRO A 275 -1.81 -12.56 -12.40
CA PRO A 275 -3.12 -13.01 -12.83
C PRO A 275 -4.10 -11.87 -13.18
N ILE A 276 -3.71 -10.60 -12.98
CA ILE A 276 -4.58 -9.44 -13.25
C ILE A 276 -4.68 -9.23 -14.76
N GLY A 277 -3.54 -9.18 -15.46
CA GLY A 277 -3.51 -9.05 -16.92
C GLY A 277 -3.95 -7.66 -17.41
N THR A 278 -4.72 -7.62 -18.50
CA THR A 278 -5.22 -6.39 -19.10
C THR A 278 -6.41 -5.83 -18.34
N VAL A 279 -6.39 -4.53 -18.08
CA VAL A 279 -7.42 -3.77 -17.37
C VAL A 279 -7.97 -2.70 -18.31
N GLU A 280 -9.28 -2.64 -18.45
CA GLU A 280 -9.99 -1.63 -19.23
C GLU A 280 -10.39 -0.46 -18.32
N GLY A 281 -9.59 0.60 -18.32
CA GLY A 281 -9.85 1.85 -17.60
C GLY A 281 -9.56 1.80 -16.11
N HIS A 282 -10.17 0.90 -15.35
CA HIS A 282 -10.01 0.85 -13.90
C HIS A 282 -10.17 -0.55 -13.32
N ILE A 283 -9.67 -0.74 -12.10
CA ILE A 283 -9.81 -1.98 -11.33
C ILE A 283 -9.91 -1.71 -9.84
N THR A 284 -10.80 -2.43 -9.16
CA THR A 284 -10.80 -2.54 -7.70
C THR A 284 -10.10 -3.84 -7.31
N LEU A 285 -8.97 -3.72 -6.63
CA LEU A 285 -8.24 -4.84 -6.05
C LEU A 285 -8.90 -5.27 -4.75
N TRP A 286 -9.11 -6.56 -4.59
CA TRP A 286 -9.73 -7.16 -3.42
C TRP A 286 -8.77 -8.12 -2.74
N PRO A 287 -8.55 -8.05 -1.42
CA PRO A 287 -7.63 -8.92 -0.70
C PRO A 287 -7.86 -10.41 -0.95
N GLN A 288 -9.14 -10.83 -1.00
CA GLN A 288 -9.52 -12.23 -1.18
C GLN A 288 -9.38 -12.73 -2.63
N ARG A 289 -9.28 -11.83 -3.61
CA ARG A 289 -9.15 -12.17 -5.03
C ARG A 289 -7.73 -12.00 -5.55
N HIS A 290 -7.08 -10.91 -5.15
CA HIS A 290 -5.81 -10.48 -5.73
C HIS A 290 -4.62 -10.64 -4.76
N GLY A 291 -4.87 -11.02 -3.49
CA GLY A 291 -3.81 -11.19 -2.49
C GLY A 291 -3.12 -9.90 -2.05
N THR A 292 -3.60 -8.74 -2.50
CA THR A 292 -3.11 -7.40 -2.14
C THR A 292 -3.96 -6.79 -1.02
N ASP A 293 -3.68 -5.54 -0.62
CA ASP A 293 -4.68 -4.74 0.08
C ASP A 293 -5.83 -4.37 -0.86
N GLY A 294 -6.97 -3.95 -0.29
CA GLY A 294 -8.06 -3.36 -1.06
C GLY A 294 -7.61 -2.02 -1.63
N PHE A 295 -7.74 -1.85 -2.94
CA PHE A 295 -7.18 -0.69 -3.62
C PHE A 295 -7.94 -0.44 -4.93
N TYR A 296 -8.03 0.82 -5.32
CA TYR A 296 -8.60 1.20 -6.62
C TYR A 296 -7.52 1.87 -7.46
N ILE A 297 -7.48 1.53 -8.74
CA ILE A 297 -6.59 2.11 -9.74
C ILE A 297 -7.41 2.41 -10.98
N CYS A 298 -7.36 3.66 -11.41
CA CYS A 298 -7.97 4.11 -12.65
C CYS A 298 -6.91 4.81 -13.50
N ARG A 299 -6.83 4.46 -14.78
CA ARG A 299 -5.97 5.11 -15.75
C ARG A 299 -6.81 5.75 -16.84
N MET A 300 -6.47 6.99 -17.15
CA MET A 300 -7.10 7.81 -18.15
C MET A 300 -6.04 8.45 -19.04
N THR A 301 -6.38 8.73 -20.29
CA THR A 301 -5.54 9.45 -21.23
C THR A 301 -6.23 10.73 -21.66
N ARG A 302 -5.49 11.84 -21.72
CA ARG A 302 -5.97 13.08 -22.33
C ARG A 302 -5.86 12.95 -23.85
N LYS A 303 -6.95 13.21 -24.57
CA LYS A 303 -7.01 13.14 -26.03
C LYS A 303 -6.02 14.13 -26.64
N GLU A 304 -5.57 13.84 -27.87
CA GLU A 304 -4.66 14.68 -28.64
C GLU A 304 -5.25 16.10 -28.92
#